data_8185096bcbe2e4fd1fd56cecbeda5180
#
_entry.id   8185096bcbe2e4fd1fd56cecbeda5180
#
_cell.length_a   1.000
_cell.length_b   1.000
_cell.length_c   1.000
_cell.angle_alpha   90.00
_cell.angle_beta   90.00
_cell.angle_gamma   90.00
#
_symmetry.space_group_name_H-M   'P 1'
#
loop_
_entity.id
_entity.type
_entity.pdbx_description
1 polymer ?
#
loop_
_entity_poly.entity_id
_entity_poly.type
_entity_poly.pdbx_seq_one_letter_code
_entity_poly.pdbx_strand_id
1 'polypeptide(L)'
;MVLLDVMQQLVDRRRLIVAHVNHELRKQSQQEEAFLKSYCQKHQLKLAVRHWPIKEHPQTGIEDAARTMRYRFFAQTMHAHQADFLLTAHHANDQAETMLMKMVRGGQLTALAGIEDERPFAGKTLLRPLLTIPKDRLYEYANMHQLTWFEDNTNQDLALTRNRFRNLIVPAMIKENPRFLAHMTAWHEQLSDLLTFSQNSLAQLLAQMTTANQLQLAKYRQQPQSSRRLLMLQWLKNQAVYDLTRSQIRQIDQLLNDDKKPQQIMQLPNEHWLVKEYDVCWLKNAAKKVDNSQKKSAAVVELGQWHEINDELTFGVFSKDQLPKDAIVLARFKLPPDALPLRLRSWQKDDRLRLKSGGHQKVRRVLINDKVPQPQRQEQLVLTTAAETVLWVVGHKFAWLDKSSGAAEDQECQIIVVAQRKC
;
A
#
# COMPACT_ATOMS: atom_id res chain seq x y z
N MET A 1 1.41 37.97 -12.12
CA MET A 1 1.30 39.24 -11.39
C MET A 1 -0.03 39.37 -10.62
N VAL A 2 -1.19 39.06 -11.20
CA VAL A 2 -2.51 39.16 -10.51
C VAL A 2 -2.52 38.48 -9.14
N LEU A 3 -2.11 37.19 -9.05
CA LEU A 3 -2.05 36.50 -7.76
C LEU A 3 -1.23 37.24 -6.71
N LEU A 4 -0.07 37.80 -7.12
CA LEU A 4 0.80 38.54 -6.22
C LEU A 4 0.16 39.84 -5.74
N ASP A 5 -0.51 40.55 -6.63
CA ASP A 5 -1.20 41.80 -6.30
C ASP A 5 -2.37 41.57 -5.33
N VAL A 6 -3.21 40.58 -5.62
CA VAL A 6 -4.32 40.17 -4.73
C VAL A 6 -3.79 39.77 -3.34
N MET A 7 -2.71 38.97 -3.30
CA MET A 7 -2.17 38.53 -2.02
C MET A 7 -1.58 39.66 -1.19
N GLN A 8 -1.03 40.71 -1.80
CA GLN A 8 -0.55 41.91 -1.09
C GLN A 8 -1.68 42.72 -0.43
N GLN A 9 -2.92 42.59 -0.92
CA GLN A 9 -4.10 43.24 -0.35
C GLN A 9 -4.71 42.40 0.79
N LEU A 10 -4.52 41.06 0.76
CA LEU A 10 -5.12 40.13 1.72
C LEU A 10 -4.22 39.79 2.90
N VAL A 11 -2.90 39.85 2.71
CA VAL A 11 -1.91 39.35 3.69
C VAL A 11 -0.81 40.40 3.91
N ASP A 12 -0.33 40.49 5.14
CA ASP A 12 0.84 41.34 5.45
C ASP A 12 2.02 40.96 4.53
N ARG A 13 2.56 41.96 3.84
CA ARG A 13 3.69 41.80 2.89
C ARG A 13 4.88 41.10 3.48
N ARG A 14 5.18 41.28 4.78
CA ARG A 14 6.26 40.61 5.49
C ARG A 14 6.12 39.08 5.54
N ARG A 15 4.89 38.58 5.38
CA ARG A 15 4.57 37.14 5.32
C ARG A 15 4.60 36.59 3.90
N LEU A 16 4.76 37.45 2.88
CA LEU A 16 4.82 37.05 1.49
C LEU A 16 6.26 36.84 1.03
N ILE A 17 6.50 35.74 0.32
CA ILE A 17 7.77 35.43 -0.32
C ILE A 17 7.48 35.09 -1.76
N VAL A 18 8.11 35.80 -2.67
CA VAL A 18 8.02 35.55 -4.10
C VAL A 18 9.13 34.57 -4.48
N ALA A 19 8.79 33.44 -5.08
CA ALA A 19 9.74 32.45 -5.57
C ALA A 19 9.73 32.43 -7.11
N HIS A 20 10.85 32.75 -7.73
CA HIS A 20 11.00 32.83 -9.18
C HIS A 20 12.10 31.87 -9.66
N VAL A 21 11.81 31.14 -10.74
CA VAL A 21 12.79 30.28 -11.42
C VAL A 21 13.07 30.85 -12.80
N ASN A 22 14.31 31.26 -13.03
CA ASN A 22 14.80 31.66 -14.34
C ASN A 22 15.37 30.41 -15.04
N HIS A 23 14.68 29.94 -16.06
CA HIS A 23 15.08 28.75 -16.82
C HIS A 23 16.16 29.05 -17.87
N GLU A 24 16.58 30.30 -18.04
CA GLU A 24 17.61 30.76 -19.00
C GLU A 24 17.37 30.34 -20.46
N LEU A 25 16.14 29.93 -20.80
CA LEU A 25 15.80 29.47 -22.14
C LEU A 25 15.70 30.60 -23.17
N ARG A 26 15.60 31.85 -22.70
CA ARG A 26 15.31 33.04 -23.54
C ARG A 26 15.95 34.31 -23.01
N LYS A 27 16.27 35.24 -23.91
CA LYS A 27 16.71 36.60 -23.50
C LYS A 27 15.67 37.32 -22.67
N GLN A 28 14.38 37.12 -22.93
CA GLN A 28 13.27 37.69 -22.16
C GLN A 28 13.25 37.26 -20.70
N SER A 29 13.74 36.05 -20.37
CA SER A 29 13.78 35.57 -18.97
C SER A 29 14.60 36.47 -18.05
N GLN A 30 15.64 37.16 -18.58
CA GLN A 30 16.42 38.13 -17.81
C GLN A 30 15.64 39.42 -17.56
N GLN A 31 14.82 39.87 -18.52
CA GLN A 31 13.96 41.04 -18.37
C GLN A 31 12.85 40.78 -17.35
N GLU A 32 12.23 39.61 -17.40
CA GLU A 32 11.23 39.16 -16.45
C GLU A 32 11.78 39.12 -15.03
N GLU A 33 12.99 38.61 -14.85
CA GLU A 33 13.67 38.57 -13.54
C GLU A 33 14.01 39.98 -13.06
N ALA A 34 14.58 40.83 -13.91
CA ALA A 34 14.93 42.21 -13.57
C ALA A 34 13.68 42.99 -13.16
N PHE A 35 12.59 42.86 -13.91
CA PHE A 35 11.30 43.46 -13.56
C PHE A 35 10.82 42.96 -12.17
N LEU A 36 10.84 41.65 -11.94
CA LEU A 36 10.36 41.08 -10.70
C LEU A 36 11.22 41.52 -9.49
N LYS A 37 12.54 41.63 -9.67
CA LYS A 37 13.44 42.19 -8.65
C LYS A 37 13.08 43.64 -8.29
N SER A 38 12.91 44.49 -9.31
CA SER A 38 12.50 45.88 -9.14
C SER A 38 11.15 46.01 -8.44
N TYR A 39 10.18 45.19 -8.89
CA TYR A 39 8.84 45.14 -8.31
C TYR A 39 8.89 44.75 -6.83
N CYS A 40 9.58 43.65 -6.47
CA CYS A 40 9.69 43.18 -5.11
C CYS A 40 10.40 44.20 -4.22
N GLN A 41 11.44 44.85 -4.73
CA GLN A 41 12.15 45.91 -4.00
C GLN A 41 11.23 47.11 -3.71
N LYS A 42 10.52 47.60 -4.73
CA LYS A 42 9.56 48.72 -4.62
C LYS A 42 8.44 48.41 -3.60
N HIS A 43 7.96 47.17 -3.55
CA HIS A 43 6.85 46.75 -2.70
C HIS A 43 7.31 46.11 -1.37
N GLN A 44 8.64 46.12 -1.08
CA GLN A 44 9.24 45.55 0.14
C GLN A 44 8.89 44.08 0.34
N LEU A 45 8.87 43.30 -0.74
CA LEU A 45 8.62 41.86 -0.73
C LEU A 45 9.93 41.08 -0.71
N LYS A 46 9.94 39.96 -0.01
CA LYS A 46 11.04 38.98 -0.09
C LYS A 46 11.00 38.26 -1.43
N LEU A 47 12.15 38.15 -2.10
CA LEU A 47 12.29 37.46 -3.36
C LEU A 47 13.36 36.39 -3.27
N ALA A 48 13.01 35.16 -3.61
CA ALA A 48 13.93 34.04 -3.82
C ALA A 48 14.01 33.74 -5.32
N VAL A 49 15.22 33.72 -5.87
CA VAL A 49 15.46 33.42 -7.30
C VAL A 49 16.34 32.19 -7.44
N ARG A 50 16.00 31.32 -8.35
CA ARG A 50 16.82 30.19 -8.79
C ARG A 50 17.08 30.27 -10.30
N HIS A 51 18.34 30.17 -10.68
CA HIS A 51 18.74 29.97 -12.06
C HIS A 51 18.82 28.48 -12.38
N TRP A 52 18.37 28.10 -13.56
CA TRP A 52 18.54 26.77 -14.13
C TRP A 52 19.29 26.90 -15.46
N PRO A 53 20.63 26.77 -15.44
CA PRO A 53 21.46 26.97 -16.61
C PRO A 53 21.18 25.98 -17.71
N ILE A 54 21.25 26.40 -18.99
CA ILE A 54 21.02 25.57 -20.17
C ILE A 54 21.86 24.28 -20.15
N LYS A 55 23.08 24.33 -19.65
CA LYS A 55 23.97 23.16 -19.50
C LYS A 55 23.44 22.05 -18.59
N GLU A 56 22.48 22.36 -17.72
CA GLU A 56 21.83 21.41 -16.82
C GLU A 56 20.53 20.85 -17.40
N HIS A 57 20.11 21.31 -18.60
CA HIS A 57 18.89 20.86 -19.22
C HIS A 57 19.06 19.48 -19.86
N PRO A 58 18.13 18.55 -19.67
CA PRO A 58 18.18 17.27 -20.36
C PRO A 58 17.89 17.43 -21.84
N GLN A 59 18.40 16.51 -22.66
CA GLN A 59 18.14 16.53 -24.12
C GLN A 59 16.67 16.22 -24.48
N THR A 60 15.96 15.51 -23.63
CA THR A 60 14.54 15.16 -23.82
C THR A 60 13.76 15.37 -22.52
N GLY A 61 12.46 15.64 -22.61
CA GLY A 61 11.61 15.83 -21.43
C GLY A 61 11.91 17.10 -20.64
N ILE A 62 12.36 18.17 -21.30
CA ILE A 62 12.74 19.46 -20.68
C ILE A 62 11.59 20.01 -19.82
N GLU A 63 10.33 19.92 -20.28
CA GLU A 63 9.16 20.44 -19.56
C GLU A 63 8.98 19.75 -18.19
N ASP A 64 9.07 18.41 -18.15
CA ASP A 64 8.94 17.63 -16.91
C ASP A 64 10.13 17.89 -15.98
N ALA A 65 11.33 18.00 -16.52
CA ALA A 65 12.54 18.33 -15.74
C ALA A 65 12.46 19.75 -15.16
N ALA A 66 12.02 20.72 -15.95
CA ALA A 66 11.78 22.10 -15.53
C ALA A 66 10.73 22.16 -14.41
N ARG A 67 9.64 21.40 -14.55
CA ARG A 67 8.62 21.26 -13.52
C ARG A 67 9.19 20.67 -12.23
N THR A 68 9.94 19.59 -12.34
CA THR A 68 10.55 18.91 -11.17
C THR A 68 11.52 19.85 -10.44
N MET A 69 12.39 20.53 -11.17
CA MET A 69 13.34 21.47 -10.61
C MET A 69 12.62 22.64 -9.92
N ARG A 70 11.62 23.22 -10.55
CA ARG A 70 10.80 24.30 -10.01
C ARG A 70 10.15 23.92 -8.68
N TYR A 71 9.50 22.75 -8.60
CA TYR A 71 8.85 22.30 -7.37
C TYR A 71 9.87 21.96 -6.26
N ARG A 72 11.07 21.44 -6.63
CA ARG A 72 12.16 21.24 -5.66
C ARG A 72 12.62 22.57 -5.06
N PHE A 73 12.79 23.60 -5.89
CA PHE A 73 13.16 24.93 -5.43
C PHE A 73 12.08 25.53 -4.54
N PHE A 74 10.81 25.40 -4.89
CA PHE A 74 9.72 25.87 -4.05
C PHE A 74 9.73 25.19 -2.67
N ALA A 75 9.94 23.87 -2.61
CA ALA A 75 10.05 23.16 -1.34
C ALA A 75 11.22 23.68 -0.49
N GLN A 76 12.39 23.93 -1.10
CA GLN A 76 13.55 24.50 -0.42
C GLN A 76 13.27 25.92 0.11
N THR A 77 12.61 26.74 -0.70
CA THR A 77 12.23 28.11 -0.31
C THR A 77 11.22 28.09 0.85
N MET A 78 10.22 27.24 0.79
CA MET A 78 9.24 27.07 1.88
C MET A 78 9.94 26.68 3.19
N HIS A 79 10.84 25.71 3.13
CA HIS A 79 11.58 25.27 4.31
C HIS A 79 12.47 26.38 4.89
N ALA A 80 13.24 27.06 4.04
CA ALA A 80 14.18 28.12 4.45
C ALA A 80 13.47 29.33 5.10
N HIS A 81 12.25 29.60 4.70
CA HIS A 81 11.45 30.73 5.19
C HIS A 81 10.29 30.31 6.11
N GLN A 82 10.20 29.03 6.48
CA GLN A 82 9.13 28.48 7.31
C GLN A 82 7.71 28.82 6.79
N ALA A 83 7.54 28.79 5.45
CA ALA A 83 6.26 29.09 4.83
C ALA A 83 5.31 27.89 4.95
N ASP A 84 4.06 28.14 5.33
CA ASP A 84 3.03 27.12 5.50
C ASP A 84 2.30 26.81 4.21
N PHE A 85 2.28 27.74 3.25
CA PHE A 85 1.55 27.61 2.00
C PHE A 85 2.42 27.96 0.80
N LEU A 86 2.28 27.15 -0.26
CA LEU A 86 2.73 27.48 -1.61
C LEU A 86 1.52 27.86 -2.47
N LEU A 87 1.53 29.06 -3.04
CA LEU A 87 0.47 29.50 -3.94
C LEU A 87 0.96 29.47 -5.38
N THR A 88 0.12 28.95 -6.30
CA THR A 88 0.40 28.97 -7.74
C THR A 88 -0.78 29.53 -8.51
N ALA A 89 -0.50 30.26 -9.59
CA ALA A 89 -1.48 31.00 -10.38
C ALA A 89 -2.14 30.17 -11.51
N HIS A 90 -2.43 28.87 -11.26
CA HIS A 90 -3.24 28.09 -12.19
C HIS A 90 -4.65 28.68 -12.23
N HIS A 91 -5.28 28.65 -13.41
CA HIS A 91 -6.57 29.29 -13.67
C HIS A 91 -7.52 28.34 -14.42
N ALA A 92 -8.77 28.73 -14.66
CA ALA A 92 -9.82 27.89 -15.25
C ALA A 92 -9.44 27.31 -16.63
N ASN A 93 -8.69 28.05 -17.45
CA ASN A 93 -8.22 27.52 -18.71
C ASN A 93 -7.19 26.41 -18.54
N ASP A 94 -6.26 26.50 -17.55
CA ASP A 94 -5.32 25.41 -17.22
C ASP A 94 -6.06 24.16 -16.76
N GLN A 95 -7.15 24.33 -16.00
CA GLN A 95 -8.02 23.25 -15.56
C GLN A 95 -8.64 22.55 -16.77
N ALA A 96 -9.28 23.31 -17.66
CA ALA A 96 -9.88 22.78 -18.88
C ALA A 96 -8.86 22.05 -19.77
N GLU A 97 -7.68 22.68 -20.02
CA GLU A 97 -6.57 22.04 -20.75
C GLU A 97 -6.22 20.68 -20.12
N THR A 98 -6.04 20.64 -18.80
CA THR A 98 -5.62 19.42 -18.09
C THR A 98 -6.68 18.33 -18.15
N MET A 99 -7.94 18.65 -17.89
CA MET A 99 -9.05 17.70 -17.95
C MET A 99 -9.20 17.11 -19.35
N LEU A 100 -9.20 17.93 -20.39
CA LEU A 100 -9.28 17.48 -21.78
C LEU A 100 -8.07 16.60 -22.18
N MET A 101 -6.85 17.01 -21.82
CA MET A 101 -5.65 16.21 -22.08
C MET A 101 -5.72 14.84 -21.40
N LYS A 102 -6.23 14.78 -20.16
CA LYS A 102 -6.42 13.51 -19.43
C LYS A 102 -7.50 12.65 -20.07
N MET A 103 -8.60 13.26 -20.54
CA MET A 103 -9.66 12.57 -21.27
C MET A 103 -9.13 11.91 -22.55
N VAL A 104 -8.36 12.63 -23.36
CA VAL A 104 -7.78 12.12 -24.62
C VAL A 104 -6.71 11.03 -24.37
N ARG A 105 -5.87 11.19 -23.35
CA ARG A 105 -4.85 10.19 -23.01
C ARG A 105 -5.45 8.91 -22.41
N GLY A 106 -6.63 9.01 -21.85
CA GLY A 106 -7.24 7.92 -21.06
C GLY A 106 -6.57 7.74 -19.70
N GLY A 107 -6.98 6.70 -18.98
CA GLY A 107 -6.45 6.41 -17.66
C GLY A 107 -7.53 6.20 -16.60
N GLN A 108 -7.19 6.47 -15.36
CA GLN A 108 -8.13 6.34 -14.24
C GLN A 108 -9.10 7.54 -14.20
N LEU A 109 -10.35 7.29 -13.83
CA LEU A 109 -11.38 8.33 -13.71
C LEU A 109 -10.96 9.45 -12.75
N THR A 110 -10.24 9.12 -11.69
CA THR A 110 -9.70 10.10 -10.73
C THR A 110 -8.83 11.17 -11.37
N ALA A 111 -8.13 10.84 -12.46
CA ALA A 111 -7.30 11.80 -13.18
C ALA A 111 -8.12 12.87 -13.93
N LEU A 112 -9.40 12.59 -14.24
CA LEU A 112 -10.29 13.52 -14.91
C LEU A 112 -10.72 14.70 -14.02
N ALA A 113 -10.55 14.60 -12.70
CA ALA A 113 -10.75 15.75 -11.82
C ALA A 113 -9.80 16.93 -12.16
N GLY A 114 -8.73 16.68 -12.90
CA GLY A 114 -7.84 17.73 -13.38
C GLY A 114 -6.79 18.14 -12.35
N ILE A 115 -6.74 19.45 -12.07
CA ILE A 115 -5.83 20.08 -11.10
C ILE A 115 -6.60 20.25 -9.79
N GLU A 116 -6.05 19.75 -8.67
CA GLU A 116 -6.62 19.92 -7.34
C GLU A 116 -6.47 21.38 -6.86
N ASP A 117 -7.48 21.94 -6.21
CA ASP A 117 -7.43 23.29 -5.62
C ASP A 117 -6.38 23.38 -4.53
N GLU A 118 -6.29 22.31 -3.75
CA GLU A 118 -5.40 22.15 -2.63
C GLU A 118 -4.77 20.74 -2.66
N ARG A 119 -3.48 20.64 -2.28
CA ARG A 119 -2.85 19.34 -2.05
C ARG A 119 -1.69 19.43 -1.06
N PRO A 120 -1.33 18.34 -0.38
CA PRO A 120 -0.10 18.26 0.40
C PRO A 120 1.14 18.51 -0.49
N PHE A 121 2.09 19.29 0.05
CA PHE A 121 3.34 19.58 -0.62
C PHE A 121 4.47 19.85 0.39
N ALA A 122 5.54 19.07 0.36
CA ALA A 122 6.71 19.20 1.23
C ALA A 122 6.38 19.31 2.74
N GLY A 123 5.40 18.52 3.21
CA GLY A 123 4.91 18.53 4.59
C GLY A 123 4.02 19.74 4.94
N LYS A 124 3.69 20.56 3.96
CA LYS A 124 2.82 21.74 4.03
C LYS A 124 1.74 21.67 2.96
N THR A 125 1.14 22.79 2.58
CA THR A 125 0.01 22.85 1.65
C THR A 125 0.32 23.69 0.42
N LEU A 126 -0.01 23.17 -0.77
CA LEU A 126 -0.04 23.90 -2.03
C LEU A 126 -1.49 24.29 -2.36
N LEU A 127 -1.73 25.58 -2.61
CA LEU A 127 -3.03 26.17 -2.94
C LEU A 127 -3.05 26.77 -4.35
N ARG A 128 -4.21 26.78 -5.00
CA ARG A 128 -4.43 27.37 -6.32
C ARG A 128 -5.66 28.29 -6.31
N PRO A 129 -5.54 29.49 -5.70
CA PRO A 129 -6.70 30.35 -5.45
C PRO A 129 -7.41 30.86 -6.71
N LEU A 130 -6.74 30.81 -7.87
CA LEU A 130 -7.28 31.32 -9.13
C LEU A 130 -7.86 30.20 -10.03
N LEU A 131 -7.93 28.96 -9.55
CA LEU A 131 -8.26 27.80 -10.40
C LEU A 131 -9.65 27.86 -11.02
N THR A 132 -10.58 28.55 -10.39
CA THR A 132 -11.95 28.75 -10.90
C THR A 132 -12.11 30.02 -11.74
N ILE A 133 -11.08 30.87 -11.82
CA ILE A 133 -11.15 32.16 -12.50
C ILE A 133 -10.70 32.00 -13.95
N PRO A 134 -11.53 32.41 -14.94
CA PRO A 134 -11.13 32.44 -16.35
C PRO A 134 -9.98 33.41 -16.60
N LYS A 135 -9.09 33.05 -17.57
CA LYS A 135 -7.92 33.85 -17.92
C LYS A 135 -8.28 35.28 -18.33
N ASP A 136 -9.40 35.45 -19.01
CA ASP A 136 -9.86 36.76 -19.47
C ASP A 136 -10.16 37.72 -18.29
N ARG A 137 -10.74 37.19 -17.21
CA ARG A 137 -10.95 37.95 -15.97
C ARG A 137 -9.65 38.36 -15.30
N LEU A 138 -8.61 37.54 -15.42
CA LEU A 138 -7.28 37.89 -14.90
C LEU A 138 -6.65 39.01 -15.72
N TYR A 139 -6.86 39.04 -17.04
CA TYR A 139 -6.45 40.17 -17.87
C TYR A 139 -7.23 41.44 -17.59
N GLU A 140 -8.55 41.36 -17.44
CA GLU A 140 -9.40 42.51 -17.04
C GLU A 140 -8.89 43.11 -15.74
N TYR A 141 -8.63 42.27 -14.72
CA TYR A 141 -8.07 42.72 -13.46
C TYR A 141 -6.68 43.37 -13.62
N ALA A 142 -5.78 42.75 -14.36
CA ALA A 142 -4.44 43.26 -14.60
C ALA A 142 -4.46 44.64 -15.30
N ASN A 143 -5.35 44.83 -16.28
CA ASN A 143 -5.55 46.10 -16.97
C ASN A 143 -6.13 47.15 -16.01
N MET A 144 -7.16 46.82 -15.26
CA MET A 144 -7.81 47.73 -14.30
C MET A 144 -6.82 48.24 -13.25
N HIS A 145 -5.94 47.36 -12.74
CA HIS A 145 -4.93 47.68 -11.75
C HIS A 145 -3.58 48.12 -12.34
N GLN A 146 -3.49 48.31 -13.66
CA GLN A 146 -2.30 48.75 -14.39
C GLN A 146 -1.05 47.88 -14.07
N LEU A 147 -1.27 46.57 -13.90
CA LEU A 147 -0.21 45.65 -13.63
C LEU A 147 0.58 45.38 -14.90
N THR A 148 1.91 45.37 -14.81
CA THR A 148 2.80 44.92 -15.88
C THR A 148 2.94 43.40 -15.81
N TRP A 149 2.84 42.72 -16.96
CA TRP A 149 3.08 41.28 -17.08
C TRP A 149 3.85 40.96 -18.36
N PHE A 150 4.39 39.77 -18.45
CA PHE A 150 5.08 39.26 -19.63
C PHE A 150 4.35 38.04 -20.17
N GLU A 151 4.23 37.93 -21.48
CA GLU A 151 3.73 36.73 -22.14
C GLU A 151 4.89 35.87 -22.63
N ASP A 152 4.72 34.57 -22.44
CA ASP A 152 5.68 33.59 -22.88
C ASP A 152 5.42 33.22 -24.36
N ASN A 153 6.26 33.67 -25.27
CA ASN A 153 6.12 33.41 -26.71
C ASN A 153 6.22 31.91 -27.05
N THR A 154 6.82 31.06 -26.18
CA THR A 154 6.84 29.61 -26.40
C THR A 154 5.47 28.97 -26.26
N ASN A 155 4.51 29.65 -25.67
CA ASN A 155 3.12 29.22 -25.62
C ASN A 155 2.47 29.10 -27.02
N GLN A 156 3.08 29.66 -28.05
CA GLN A 156 2.58 29.58 -29.44
C GLN A 156 3.09 28.33 -30.18
N ASP A 157 4.10 27.63 -29.65
CA ASP A 157 4.65 26.43 -30.30
C ASP A 157 3.63 25.27 -30.26
N LEU A 158 3.01 25.00 -31.41
CA LEU A 158 2.03 23.93 -31.57
C LEU A 158 2.64 22.52 -31.63
N ALA A 159 3.97 22.36 -31.65
CA ALA A 159 4.60 21.05 -31.47
C ALA A 159 4.27 20.46 -30.09
N LEU A 160 4.11 21.30 -29.08
CA LEU A 160 3.77 20.90 -27.73
C LEU A 160 2.26 20.61 -27.60
N THR A 161 1.93 19.45 -27.08
CA THR A 161 0.52 19.01 -26.91
C THR A 161 -0.29 20.02 -26.10
N ARG A 162 0.25 20.54 -25.00
CA ARG A 162 -0.44 21.51 -24.15
C ARG A 162 -0.76 22.79 -24.90
N ASN A 163 0.15 23.28 -25.72
CA ASN A 163 -0.07 24.49 -26.52
C ASN A 163 -1.17 24.29 -27.59
N ARG A 164 -1.27 23.09 -28.18
CA ARG A 164 -2.40 22.76 -29.06
C ARG A 164 -3.75 22.85 -28.34
N PHE A 165 -3.82 22.28 -27.13
CA PHE A 165 -5.05 22.40 -26.33
C PHE A 165 -5.37 23.86 -25.99
N ARG A 166 -4.37 24.63 -25.56
CA ARG A 166 -4.49 26.04 -25.19
C ARG A 166 -4.93 26.94 -26.34
N ASN A 167 -4.31 26.77 -27.52
CA ASN A 167 -4.46 27.72 -28.62
C ASN A 167 -5.51 27.31 -29.66
N LEU A 168 -5.82 26.01 -29.76
CA LEU A 168 -6.75 25.50 -30.77
C LEU A 168 -8.00 24.86 -30.15
N ILE A 169 -7.85 23.93 -29.21
CA ILE A 169 -8.95 23.09 -28.75
C ILE A 169 -9.84 23.86 -27.76
N VAL A 170 -9.26 24.40 -26.68
CA VAL A 170 -10.04 25.15 -25.66
C VAL A 170 -10.74 26.37 -26.28
N PRO A 171 -10.11 27.19 -27.14
CA PRO A 171 -10.80 28.28 -27.82
C PRO A 171 -11.95 27.81 -28.71
N ALA A 172 -11.79 26.71 -29.44
CA ALA A 172 -12.86 26.13 -30.24
C ALA A 172 -14.07 25.70 -29.37
N MET A 173 -13.83 25.07 -28.21
CA MET A 173 -14.87 24.70 -27.26
C MET A 173 -15.59 25.92 -26.67
N ILE A 174 -14.84 26.97 -26.35
CA ILE A 174 -15.43 28.25 -25.88
C ILE A 174 -16.30 28.91 -26.96
N LYS A 175 -15.85 28.83 -28.21
CA LYS A 175 -16.62 29.35 -29.35
C LYS A 175 -17.94 28.60 -29.53
N GLU A 176 -17.90 27.26 -29.36
CA GLU A 176 -19.13 26.44 -29.43
C GLU A 176 -20.08 26.73 -28.25
N ASN A 177 -19.50 26.84 -27.03
CA ASN A 177 -20.27 27.20 -25.87
C ASN A 177 -19.49 28.18 -24.97
N PRO A 178 -19.92 29.45 -24.89
CA PRO A 178 -19.27 30.48 -24.06
C PRO A 178 -19.19 30.12 -22.58
N ARG A 179 -20.07 29.21 -22.07
CA ARG A 179 -20.04 28.72 -20.69
C ARG A 179 -19.14 27.52 -20.49
N PHE A 180 -18.36 27.10 -21.50
CA PHE A 180 -17.54 25.90 -21.44
C PHE A 180 -16.63 25.85 -20.21
N LEU A 181 -15.90 26.93 -19.90
CA LEU A 181 -15.02 26.98 -18.73
C LEU A 181 -15.80 26.84 -17.41
N ALA A 182 -16.98 27.48 -17.31
CA ALA A 182 -17.82 27.31 -16.12
C ALA A 182 -18.33 25.89 -15.96
N HIS A 183 -18.65 25.20 -17.07
CA HIS A 183 -19.02 23.78 -17.03
C HIS A 183 -17.84 22.90 -16.60
N MET A 184 -16.64 23.18 -17.09
CA MET A 184 -15.43 22.44 -16.68
C MET A 184 -15.13 22.62 -15.20
N THR A 185 -15.32 23.83 -14.65
CA THR A 185 -15.19 24.10 -13.22
C THR A 185 -16.24 23.32 -12.42
N ALA A 186 -17.50 23.38 -12.81
CA ALA A 186 -18.58 22.65 -12.13
C ALA A 186 -18.36 21.12 -12.17
N TRP A 187 -17.86 20.58 -13.29
CA TRP A 187 -17.54 19.15 -13.38
C TRP A 187 -16.34 18.77 -12.51
N HIS A 188 -15.33 19.63 -12.41
CA HIS A 188 -14.21 19.44 -11.48
C HIS A 188 -14.72 19.36 -10.04
N GLU A 189 -15.53 20.30 -9.59
CA GLU A 189 -16.11 20.36 -8.25
C GLU A 189 -16.92 19.07 -7.95
N GLN A 190 -17.89 18.75 -8.80
CA GLN A 190 -18.73 17.56 -8.63
C GLN A 190 -17.90 16.26 -8.60
N LEU A 191 -16.92 16.14 -9.48
CA LEU A 191 -16.08 14.94 -9.52
C LEU A 191 -15.16 14.87 -8.28
N SER A 192 -14.64 15.99 -7.82
CA SER A 192 -13.83 16.07 -6.61
C SER A 192 -14.62 15.67 -5.36
N ASP A 193 -15.88 16.14 -5.25
CA ASP A 193 -16.77 15.76 -4.16
C ASP A 193 -17.08 14.26 -4.18
N LEU A 194 -17.42 13.71 -5.36
CA LEU A 194 -17.66 12.27 -5.53
C LEU A 194 -16.43 11.42 -5.18
N LEU A 195 -15.25 11.85 -5.58
CA LEU A 195 -14.00 11.17 -5.28
C LEU A 195 -13.69 11.21 -3.78
N THR A 196 -13.88 12.36 -3.13
CA THR A 196 -13.70 12.53 -1.68
C THR A 196 -14.67 11.65 -0.90
N PHE A 197 -15.95 11.67 -1.24
CA PHE A 197 -16.97 10.80 -0.65
C PHE A 197 -16.59 9.31 -0.83
N SER A 198 -16.21 8.92 -2.05
CA SER A 198 -15.81 7.54 -2.36
C SER A 198 -14.60 7.11 -1.54
N GLN A 199 -13.55 7.95 -1.44
CA GLN A 199 -12.34 7.65 -0.67
C GLN A 199 -12.65 7.46 0.81
N ASN A 200 -13.45 8.34 1.40
CA ASN A 200 -13.86 8.25 2.81
C ASN A 200 -14.67 6.97 3.07
N SER A 201 -15.64 6.67 2.20
CA SER A 201 -16.46 5.46 2.31
C SER A 201 -15.63 4.19 2.15
N LEU A 202 -14.68 4.17 1.18
CA LEU A 202 -13.78 3.03 0.99
C LEU A 202 -12.84 2.85 2.19
N ALA A 203 -12.33 3.94 2.78
CA ALA A 203 -11.49 3.86 3.97
C ALA A 203 -12.23 3.26 5.16
N GLN A 204 -13.48 3.68 5.40
CA GLN A 204 -14.34 3.13 6.46
C GLN A 204 -14.62 1.64 6.24
N LEU A 205 -14.99 1.23 5.02
CA LEU A 205 -15.23 -0.16 4.69
C LEU A 205 -13.96 -1.01 4.84
N LEU A 206 -12.82 -0.52 4.39
CA LEU A 206 -11.55 -1.23 4.52
C LEU A 206 -11.15 -1.40 5.98
N ALA A 207 -11.35 -0.40 6.83
CA ALA A 207 -11.08 -0.51 8.27
C ALA A 207 -11.87 -1.65 8.93
N GLN A 208 -13.10 -1.94 8.48
CA GLN A 208 -13.93 -3.03 9.00
C GLN A 208 -13.50 -4.42 8.53
N MET A 209 -12.80 -4.51 7.41
CA MET A 209 -12.42 -5.78 6.77
C MET A 209 -10.91 -6.02 6.70
N THR A 210 -10.11 -5.15 7.32
CA THR A 210 -8.65 -5.28 7.38
C THR A 210 -8.20 -5.42 8.83
N THR A 211 -7.41 -6.44 9.12
CA THR A 211 -6.80 -6.67 10.44
C THR A 211 -5.32 -6.92 10.23
N ALA A 212 -4.44 -6.19 10.93
CA ALA A 212 -2.98 -6.32 10.81
C ALA A 212 -2.50 -6.29 9.33
N ASN A 213 -3.02 -5.38 8.52
CA ASN A 213 -2.78 -5.24 7.07
C ASN A 213 -3.26 -6.43 6.20
N GLN A 214 -3.97 -7.40 6.78
CA GLN A 214 -4.58 -8.52 6.05
C GLN A 214 -6.02 -8.21 5.70
N LEU A 215 -6.40 -8.43 4.44
CA LEU A 215 -7.77 -8.29 3.96
C LEU A 215 -8.57 -9.56 4.29
N GLN A 216 -9.68 -9.42 5.02
CA GLN A 216 -10.60 -10.50 5.37
C GLN A 216 -11.54 -10.80 4.20
N LEU A 217 -11.31 -11.89 3.49
CA LEU A 217 -12.00 -12.19 2.23
C LEU A 217 -13.48 -12.49 2.41
N ALA A 218 -13.90 -13.07 3.53
CA ALA A 218 -15.32 -13.31 3.81
C ALA A 218 -16.12 -11.99 3.82
N LYS A 219 -15.62 -10.95 4.49
CA LYS A 219 -16.25 -9.62 4.52
C LYS A 219 -16.15 -8.89 3.16
N TYR A 220 -15.00 -9.04 2.49
CA TYR A 220 -14.78 -8.45 1.17
C TYR A 220 -15.75 -9.00 0.12
N ARG A 221 -15.98 -10.32 0.08
CA ARG A 221 -16.87 -10.98 -0.88
C ARG A 221 -18.35 -10.67 -0.68
N GLN A 222 -18.75 -10.27 0.52
CA GLN A 222 -20.10 -9.80 0.81
C GLN A 222 -20.42 -8.43 0.17
N GLN A 223 -19.38 -7.69 -0.24
CA GLN A 223 -19.58 -6.39 -0.89
C GLN A 223 -20.07 -6.53 -2.32
N PRO A 224 -20.88 -5.59 -2.85
CA PRO A 224 -21.25 -5.53 -4.25
C PRO A 224 -20.02 -5.53 -5.17
N GLN A 225 -20.13 -6.12 -6.36
CA GLN A 225 -19.01 -6.26 -7.31
C GLN A 225 -18.36 -4.90 -7.66
N SER A 226 -19.15 -3.84 -7.82
CA SER A 226 -18.64 -2.48 -8.07
C SER A 226 -17.75 -1.97 -6.94
N SER A 227 -18.19 -2.17 -5.69
CA SER A 227 -17.45 -1.79 -4.49
C SER A 227 -16.19 -2.63 -4.31
N ARG A 228 -16.24 -3.94 -4.56
CA ARG A 228 -15.07 -4.84 -4.41
C ARG A 228 -13.87 -4.38 -5.22
N ARG A 229 -14.09 -3.97 -6.49
CA ARG A 229 -13.00 -3.46 -7.34
C ARG A 229 -12.37 -2.21 -6.75
N LEU A 230 -13.17 -1.27 -6.28
CA LEU A 230 -12.68 -0.04 -5.67
C LEU A 230 -11.95 -0.31 -4.34
N LEU A 231 -12.50 -1.18 -3.50
CA LEU A 231 -11.89 -1.61 -2.25
C LEU A 231 -10.54 -2.30 -2.49
N MET A 232 -10.47 -3.20 -3.45
CA MET A 232 -9.22 -3.87 -3.83
C MET A 232 -8.15 -2.86 -4.27
N LEU A 233 -8.48 -1.94 -5.16
CA LEU A 233 -7.54 -0.93 -5.65
C LEU A 233 -7.09 0.01 -4.53
N GLN A 234 -8.01 0.44 -3.66
CA GLN A 234 -7.69 1.29 -2.52
C GLN A 234 -6.82 0.54 -1.49
N TRP A 235 -7.13 -0.73 -1.21
CA TRP A 235 -6.34 -1.55 -0.30
C TRP A 235 -4.90 -1.75 -0.81
N LEU A 236 -4.71 -2.02 -2.11
CA LEU A 236 -3.40 -2.13 -2.74
C LEU A 236 -2.63 -0.79 -2.71
N LYS A 237 -3.32 0.32 -3.00
CA LYS A 237 -2.76 1.68 -2.93
C LYS A 237 -2.26 2.03 -1.53
N ASN A 238 -3.01 1.66 -0.49
CA ASN A 238 -2.62 1.89 0.91
C ASN A 238 -1.32 1.14 1.29
N GLN A 239 -0.96 0.11 0.53
CA GLN A 239 0.26 -0.67 0.70
C GLN A 239 1.32 -0.36 -0.37
N ALA A 240 1.25 0.83 -0.97
CA ALA A 240 2.17 1.36 -1.97
C ALA A 240 2.29 0.52 -3.27
N VAL A 241 1.25 -0.24 -3.63
CA VAL A 241 1.15 -0.92 -4.92
C VAL A 241 0.39 -0.05 -5.91
N TYR A 242 1.09 0.43 -6.92
CA TYR A 242 0.59 1.34 -7.96
C TYR A 242 0.81 0.73 -9.35
N ASP A 243 0.32 1.41 -10.38
CA ASP A 243 0.62 1.13 -11.81
C ASP A 243 0.23 -0.27 -12.29
N LEU A 244 -0.86 -0.80 -11.74
CA LEU A 244 -1.40 -2.09 -12.17
C LEU A 244 -2.05 -2.01 -13.55
N THR A 245 -1.71 -2.93 -14.42
CA THR A 245 -2.37 -3.10 -15.72
C THR A 245 -3.80 -3.61 -15.57
N ARG A 246 -4.64 -3.38 -16.58
CA ARG A 246 -6.02 -3.91 -16.60
C ARG A 246 -6.06 -5.44 -16.45
N SER A 247 -5.07 -6.13 -17.00
CA SER A 247 -4.94 -7.59 -16.88
C SER A 247 -4.66 -8.02 -15.44
N GLN A 248 -3.71 -7.37 -14.78
CA GLN A 248 -3.38 -7.63 -13.37
C GLN A 248 -4.56 -7.37 -12.45
N ILE A 249 -5.30 -6.26 -12.66
CA ILE A 249 -6.50 -5.95 -11.89
C ILE A 249 -7.53 -7.07 -12.00
N ARG A 250 -7.77 -7.62 -13.20
CA ARG A 250 -8.69 -8.75 -13.40
C ARG A 250 -8.19 -10.02 -12.71
N GLN A 251 -6.90 -10.33 -12.82
CA GLN A 251 -6.30 -11.50 -12.19
C GLN A 251 -6.39 -11.43 -10.66
N ILE A 252 -6.15 -10.26 -10.07
CA ILE A 252 -6.30 -10.05 -8.63
C ILE A 252 -7.77 -10.23 -8.23
N ASP A 253 -8.72 -9.63 -8.96
CA ASP A 253 -10.15 -9.77 -8.69
C ASP A 253 -10.59 -11.25 -8.75
N GLN A 254 -10.14 -12.00 -9.75
CA GLN A 254 -10.38 -13.44 -9.85
C GLN A 254 -9.79 -14.21 -8.67
N LEU A 255 -8.54 -13.92 -8.28
CA LEU A 255 -7.86 -14.56 -7.16
C LEU A 255 -8.61 -14.33 -5.84
N LEU A 256 -9.03 -13.10 -5.56
CA LEU A 256 -9.75 -12.75 -4.32
C LEU A 256 -11.13 -13.39 -4.24
N ASN A 257 -11.79 -13.60 -5.39
CA ASN A 257 -13.14 -14.16 -5.48
C ASN A 257 -13.18 -15.69 -5.69
N ASP A 258 -12.04 -16.36 -5.95
CA ASP A 258 -12.00 -17.81 -6.20
C ASP A 258 -12.02 -18.60 -4.87
N ASP A 259 -13.17 -19.18 -4.53
CA ASP A 259 -13.33 -20.02 -3.33
C ASP A 259 -12.76 -21.44 -3.51
N LYS A 260 -12.57 -21.89 -4.75
CA LYS A 260 -12.11 -23.26 -5.04
C LYS A 260 -10.61 -23.44 -4.77
N LYS A 261 -9.85 -22.35 -4.85
CA LYS A 261 -8.40 -22.36 -4.59
C LYS A 261 -8.10 -21.58 -3.32
N PRO A 262 -8.04 -22.27 -2.17
CA PRO A 262 -7.85 -21.60 -0.87
C PRO A 262 -6.47 -20.95 -0.71
N GLN A 263 -5.47 -21.42 -1.42
CA GLN A 263 -4.11 -20.90 -1.36
C GLN A 263 -3.63 -20.52 -2.76
N GLN A 264 -3.27 -19.25 -2.94
CA GLN A 264 -2.76 -18.72 -4.20
C GLN A 264 -1.71 -17.64 -3.91
N ILE A 265 -0.73 -17.54 -4.79
CA ILE A 265 0.30 -16.51 -4.74
C ILE A 265 0.41 -15.89 -6.13
N MET A 266 0.45 -14.57 -6.20
CA MET A 266 0.60 -13.81 -7.45
C MET A 266 1.67 -12.75 -7.28
N GLN A 267 2.60 -12.68 -8.23
CA GLN A 267 3.60 -11.61 -8.28
C GLN A 267 2.98 -10.32 -8.82
N LEU A 268 3.26 -9.22 -8.15
CA LEU A 268 2.87 -7.86 -8.51
C LEU A 268 4.10 -7.02 -8.86
N PRO A 269 3.92 -5.82 -9.43
CA PRO A 269 5.03 -4.88 -9.67
C PRO A 269 5.80 -4.55 -8.37
N ASN A 270 7.04 -4.06 -8.55
CA ASN A 270 7.91 -3.60 -7.46
C ASN A 270 8.18 -4.68 -6.39
N GLU A 271 8.39 -5.92 -6.83
CA GLU A 271 8.72 -7.07 -5.96
C GLU A 271 7.70 -7.38 -4.86
N HIS A 272 6.46 -6.93 -5.03
CA HIS A 272 5.37 -7.32 -4.16
C HIS A 272 4.80 -8.68 -4.57
N TRP A 273 4.38 -9.45 -3.58
CA TRP A 273 3.67 -10.70 -3.75
C TRP A 273 2.33 -10.65 -3.04
N LEU A 274 1.27 -10.85 -3.80
CA LEU A 274 -0.07 -11.03 -3.24
C LEU A 274 -0.22 -12.49 -2.80
N VAL A 275 -0.45 -12.68 -1.51
CA VAL A 275 -0.62 -14.00 -0.91
C VAL A 275 -2.04 -14.14 -0.42
N LYS A 276 -2.73 -15.15 -0.89
CA LYS A 276 -4.04 -15.55 -0.40
C LYS A 276 -3.93 -16.88 0.34
N GLU A 277 -4.40 -16.92 1.56
CA GLU A 277 -4.51 -18.15 2.34
C GLU A 277 -5.88 -18.22 3.01
N TYR A 278 -6.70 -19.18 2.56
CA TYR A 278 -8.08 -19.37 3.01
C TYR A 278 -8.90 -18.08 2.92
N ASP A 279 -9.30 -17.51 4.04
CA ASP A 279 -10.16 -16.35 4.13
C ASP A 279 -9.39 -15.03 4.34
N VAL A 280 -8.07 -15.03 4.17
CA VAL A 280 -7.24 -13.83 4.30
C VAL A 280 -6.34 -13.61 3.09
N CYS A 281 -6.04 -12.36 2.81
CA CYS A 281 -5.11 -11.96 1.77
C CYS A 281 -4.22 -10.82 2.26
N TRP A 282 -2.91 -10.89 1.94
CA TRP A 282 -1.95 -9.85 2.31
C TRP A 282 -0.86 -9.69 1.26
N LEU A 283 -0.09 -8.61 1.39
CA LEU A 283 1.10 -8.37 0.57
C LEU A 283 2.37 -8.76 1.33
N LYS A 284 3.27 -9.42 0.62
CA LYS A 284 4.63 -9.75 1.07
C LYS A 284 5.63 -9.06 0.17
N ASN A 285 6.59 -8.33 0.75
CA ASN A 285 7.72 -7.76 0.01
C ASN A 285 8.84 -8.79 -0.12
N ALA A 286 9.46 -8.89 -1.30
CA ALA A 286 10.58 -9.83 -1.53
C ALA A 286 11.82 -9.52 -0.69
N ALA A 287 11.98 -8.27 -0.24
CA ALA A 287 13.15 -7.80 0.50
C ALA A 287 13.34 -8.38 1.92
N LYS A 288 12.39 -9.16 2.43
CA LYS A 288 12.56 -9.96 3.66
C LYS A 288 12.49 -11.43 3.31
N LYS A 289 13.56 -11.98 2.71
CA LYS A 289 13.93 -13.36 2.98
C LYS A 289 14.22 -13.40 4.48
N VAL A 290 13.22 -13.82 5.25
CA VAL A 290 13.50 -14.32 6.59
C VAL A 290 14.33 -15.56 6.33
N ASP A 291 15.58 -15.49 6.72
CA ASP A 291 16.51 -16.61 6.69
C ASP A 291 16.06 -17.62 7.75
N ASN A 292 15.05 -18.42 7.40
CA ASN A 292 14.49 -19.49 8.24
C ASN A 292 15.34 -20.75 8.08
N SER A 293 16.67 -20.63 8.17
CA SER A 293 17.56 -21.76 8.17
C SER A 293 17.85 -22.35 9.56
N GLN A 294 17.13 -21.94 10.59
CA GLN A 294 17.12 -22.68 11.86
C GLN A 294 16.06 -23.80 11.80
N LYS A 295 16.40 -24.91 11.14
CA LYS A 295 15.79 -26.20 11.46
C LYS A 295 16.04 -26.43 12.95
N LYS A 296 14.97 -26.34 13.77
CA LYS A 296 15.08 -26.75 15.17
C LYS A 296 15.56 -28.22 15.16
N SER A 297 16.76 -28.43 15.65
CA SER A 297 17.34 -29.79 15.80
C SER A 297 16.40 -30.63 16.65
N ALA A 298 16.34 -31.92 16.37
CA ALA A 298 15.55 -32.84 17.16
C ALA A 298 15.97 -32.75 18.64
N ALA A 299 15.07 -32.41 19.52
CA ALA A 299 15.30 -32.37 20.96
C ALA A 299 14.74 -33.65 21.58
N VAL A 300 15.53 -34.29 22.46
CA VAL A 300 15.05 -35.39 23.27
C VAL A 300 14.07 -34.85 24.31
N VAL A 301 12.92 -35.50 24.42
CA VAL A 301 11.89 -35.14 25.40
C VAL A 301 12.13 -36.01 26.65
N GLU A 302 12.63 -35.40 27.70
CA GLU A 302 12.85 -36.07 28.98
C GLU A 302 11.52 -36.30 29.71
N LEU A 303 11.37 -37.53 30.26
CA LEU A 303 10.20 -37.86 31.05
C LEU A 303 10.23 -37.09 32.39
N GLY A 304 9.09 -36.64 32.81
CA GLY A 304 8.94 -35.91 34.09
C GLY A 304 9.25 -34.41 33.96
N GLN A 305 9.59 -33.89 32.81
CA GLN A 305 9.89 -32.47 32.59
C GLN A 305 8.85 -31.76 31.72
N TRP A 306 8.71 -30.45 31.97
CA TRP A 306 7.88 -29.57 31.17
C TRP A 306 8.72 -28.92 30.06
N HIS A 307 8.20 -28.89 28.83
CA HIS A 307 8.82 -28.33 27.64
C HIS A 307 7.97 -27.18 27.11
N GLU A 308 8.57 -26.01 26.98
CA GLU A 308 7.94 -24.85 26.35
C GLU A 308 8.17 -24.89 24.84
N ILE A 309 7.08 -24.81 24.06
CA ILE A 309 7.13 -24.77 22.60
C ILE A 309 7.05 -23.33 22.09
N ASN A 310 6.17 -22.55 22.69
CA ASN A 310 5.97 -21.13 22.46
C ASN A 310 5.29 -20.51 23.70
N ASP A 311 5.01 -19.20 23.62
CA ASP A 311 4.39 -18.44 24.73
C ASP A 311 3.01 -18.97 25.17
N GLU A 312 2.35 -19.77 24.31
CA GLU A 312 0.98 -20.26 24.54
C GLU A 312 0.90 -21.74 24.93
N LEU A 313 1.96 -22.54 24.61
CA LEU A 313 1.92 -23.98 24.75
C LEU A 313 3.14 -24.54 25.50
N THR A 314 2.87 -25.01 26.71
CA THR A 314 3.79 -25.80 27.52
C THR A 314 3.22 -27.21 27.69
N PHE A 315 3.99 -28.25 27.33
CA PHE A 315 3.59 -29.63 27.51
C PHE A 315 4.66 -30.42 28.24
N GLY A 316 4.25 -31.52 28.82
CA GLY A 316 5.14 -32.48 29.48
C GLY A 316 4.76 -33.91 29.15
N VAL A 317 5.73 -34.80 29.24
CA VAL A 317 5.53 -36.23 29.08
C VAL A 317 5.91 -36.92 30.40
N PHE A 318 4.97 -37.63 30.97
CA PHE A 318 5.12 -38.23 32.34
C PHE A 318 4.81 -39.70 32.29
N SER A 319 5.43 -40.48 33.20
CA SER A 319 4.91 -41.79 33.56
C SER A 319 3.60 -41.62 34.34
N LYS A 320 2.77 -42.67 34.37
CA LYS A 320 1.49 -42.66 35.05
C LYS A 320 1.63 -42.20 36.51
N ASP A 321 2.71 -42.59 37.16
CA ASP A 321 2.92 -42.35 38.59
C ASP A 321 3.55 -41.02 38.92
N GLN A 322 4.08 -40.32 37.88
CA GLN A 322 4.73 -39.00 38.02
C GLN A 322 3.88 -37.83 37.52
N LEU A 323 2.63 -38.08 37.16
CA LEU A 323 1.76 -37.03 36.60
C LEU A 323 1.43 -35.95 37.67
N PRO A 324 1.70 -34.67 37.42
CA PRO A 324 1.35 -33.57 38.32
C PRO A 324 -0.17 -33.44 38.49
N LYS A 325 -0.62 -33.11 39.74
CA LYS A 325 -2.07 -33.05 40.10
C LYS A 325 -2.82 -31.96 39.32
N ASP A 326 -2.13 -30.91 38.88
CA ASP A 326 -2.73 -29.74 38.18
C ASP A 326 -2.59 -29.84 36.67
N ALA A 327 -2.08 -30.95 36.13
CA ALA A 327 -1.92 -31.13 34.72
C ALA A 327 -3.23 -31.50 34.01
N ILE A 328 -3.45 -30.93 32.83
CA ILE A 328 -4.51 -31.33 31.89
C ILE A 328 -3.98 -32.45 31.02
N VAL A 329 -4.54 -33.63 31.16
CA VAL A 329 -4.16 -34.79 30.35
C VAL A 329 -4.68 -34.64 28.94
N LEU A 330 -3.77 -34.57 27.96
CA LEU A 330 -4.08 -34.49 26.53
C LEU A 330 -4.20 -35.87 25.87
N ALA A 331 -3.30 -36.81 26.19
CA ALA A 331 -3.34 -38.18 25.67
C ALA A 331 -2.62 -39.15 26.60
N ARG A 332 -2.94 -40.46 26.46
CA ARG A 332 -2.27 -41.55 27.13
C ARG A 332 -1.86 -42.61 26.10
N PHE A 333 -0.59 -43.07 26.16
CA PHE A 333 -0.05 -44.08 25.28
C PHE A 333 0.51 -45.25 26.08
N LYS A 334 0.32 -46.45 25.59
CA LYS A 334 1.07 -47.62 26.02
C LYS A 334 2.22 -47.80 25.02
N LEU A 335 3.44 -47.69 25.50
CA LEU A 335 4.65 -47.79 24.66
C LEU A 335 5.61 -48.84 25.23
N PRO A 336 6.22 -49.66 24.38
CA PRO A 336 7.29 -50.60 24.81
C PRO A 336 8.54 -49.79 25.22
N PRO A 337 9.42 -50.33 26.05
CA PRO A 337 10.61 -49.61 26.52
C PRO A 337 11.54 -49.12 25.40
N ASP A 338 11.64 -49.83 24.31
CA ASP A 338 12.44 -49.49 23.13
C ASP A 338 11.86 -48.32 22.30
N ALA A 339 10.62 -47.90 22.57
CA ALA A 339 10.06 -46.68 21.97
C ALA A 339 10.66 -45.39 22.55
N LEU A 340 11.37 -45.48 23.67
CA LEU A 340 12.06 -44.36 24.30
C LEU A 340 13.52 -44.23 23.81
N PRO A 341 14.13 -43.03 23.83
CA PRO A 341 13.53 -41.75 24.24
C PRO A 341 12.59 -41.16 23.19
N LEU A 342 11.61 -40.40 23.64
CA LEU A 342 10.76 -39.61 22.74
C LEU A 342 11.54 -38.41 22.19
N ARG A 343 11.20 -38.01 21.00
CA ARG A 343 11.87 -36.89 20.31
C ARG A 343 10.86 -35.87 19.80
N LEU A 344 11.16 -34.59 20.02
CA LEU A 344 10.45 -33.49 19.42
C LEU A 344 11.24 -32.95 18.24
N ARG A 345 10.70 -33.02 17.03
CA ARG A 345 11.35 -32.53 15.81
C ARG A 345 10.37 -31.87 14.84
N SER A 346 10.91 -31.15 13.89
CA SER A 346 10.11 -30.69 12.75
C SER A 346 9.59 -31.92 11.96
N TRP A 347 8.33 -31.82 11.48
CA TRP A 347 7.75 -32.89 10.69
C TRP A 347 8.46 -33.06 9.34
N GLN A 348 8.38 -34.25 8.77
CA GLN A 348 8.94 -34.61 7.48
C GLN A 348 7.86 -35.02 6.48
N LYS A 349 8.18 -34.96 5.18
CA LYS A 349 7.22 -35.20 4.09
C LYS A 349 6.49 -36.53 4.17
N ASP A 350 7.20 -37.57 4.68
CA ASP A 350 6.70 -38.94 4.78
C ASP A 350 6.10 -39.29 6.13
N ASP A 351 6.07 -38.36 7.08
CA ASP A 351 5.46 -38.56 8.38
C ASP A 351 3.96 -38.87 8.26
N ARG A 352 3.57 -39.92 8.97
CA ARG A 352 2.18 -40.40 9.02
C ARG A 352 1.73 -40.62 10.44
N LEU A 353 0.47 -40.29 10.70
CA LEU A 353 -0.19 -40.48 11.98
C LEU A 353 -1.14 -41.70 11.84
N ARG A 354 -1.09 -42.63 12.77
CA ARG A 354 -2.01 -43.78 12.81
C ARG A 354 -3.40 -43.36 13.25
N LEU A 355 -4.42 -43.85 12.55
CA LEU A 355 -5.82 -43.54 12.80
C LEU A 355 -6.54 -44.67 13.56
N LYS A 356 -7.64 -44.33 14.21
CA LYS A 356 -8.52 -45.30 14.90
C LYS A 356 -9.05 -46.42 14.01
N SER A 357 -9.21 -46.14 12.73
CA SER A 357 -9.66 -47.10 11.70
C SER A 357 -8.58 -48.08 11.24
N GLY A 358 -7.40 -48.08 11.84
CA GLY A 358 -6.25 -48.91 11.44
C GLY A 358 -5.42 -48.37 10.27
N GLY A 359 -5.91 -47.28 9.60
CA GLY A 359 -5.18 -46.61 8.52
C GLY A 359 -4.22 -45.55 9.00
N HIS A 360 -3.47 -44.94 8.04
CA HIS A 360 -2.54 -43.86 8.31
C HIS A 360 -2.92 -42.59 7.57
N GLN A 361 -2.75 -41.43 8.21
CA GLN A 361 -2.93 -40.11 7.62
C GLN A 361 -1.59 -39.37 7.56
N LYS A 362 -1.22 -38.82 6.39
CA LYS A 362 -0.02 -37.99 6.29
C LYS A 362 -0.16 -36.75 7.18
N VAL A 363 0.89 -36.39 7.92
CA VAL A 363 0.93 -35.19 8.78
C VAL A 363 0.57 -33.94 7.97
N ARG A 364 1.08 -33.81 6.74
CA ARG A 364 0.70 -32.71 5.83
C ARG A 364 -0.83 -32.59 5.66
N ARG A 365 -1.56 -33.71 5.62
CA ARG A 365 -3.02 -33.68 5.44
C ARG A 365 -3.75 -33.30 6.74
N VAL A 366 -3.18 -33.63 7.90
CA VAL A 366 -3.68 -33.13 9.19
C VAL A 366 -3.61 -31.62 9.23
N LEU A 367 -2.44 -31.04 8.92
CA LEU A 367 -2.22 -29.61 8.93
C LEU A 367 -3.10 -28.85 7.88
N ILE A 368 -3.34 -29.46 6.73
CA ILE A 368 -4.27 -28.89 5.72
C ILE A 368 -5.70 -28.89 6.22
N ASN A 369 -6.16 -29.98 6.83
CA ASN A 369 -7.52 -30.10 7.35
C ASN A 369 -7.78 -29.10 8.49
N ASP A 370 -6.77 -28.84 9.32
CA ASP A 370 -6.80 -27.86 10.41
C ASP A 370 -6.53 -26.43 9.95
N LYS A 371 -6.47 -26.22 8.61
CA LYS A 371 -6.27 -24.92 7.96
C LYS A 371 -4.99 -24.18 8.39
N VAL A 372 -3.95 -24.90 8.80
CA VAL A 372 -2.66 -24.30 9.19
C VAL A 372 -2.02 -23.60 7.98
N PRO A 373 -1.62 -22.33 8.07
CA PRO A 373 -0.96 -21.60 7.00
C PRO A 373 0.36 -22.24 6.54
N GLN A 374 0.66 -22.15 5.25
CA GLN A 374 1.84 -22.84 4.68
C GLN A 374 3.18 -22.49 5.35
N PRO A 375 3.47 -21.24 5.74
CA PRO A 375 4.70 -20.92 6.46
C PRO A 375 4.77 -21.63 7.81
N GLN A 376 3.66 -21.62 8.58
CA GLN A 376 3.59 -22.27 9.89
C GLN A 376 3.70 -23.78 9.79
N ARG A 377 3.24 -24.39 8.68
CA ARG A 377 3.41 -25.85 8.46
C ARG A 377 4.87 -26.26 8.40
N GLN A 378 5.77 -25.41 7.90
CA GLN A 378 7.20 -25.72 7.80
C GLN A 378 7.86 -25.79 9.18
N GLU A 379 7.34 -25.06 10.14
CA GLU A 379 7.84 -24.98 11.52
C GLU A 379 7.15 -25.94 12.48
N GLN A 380 6.12 -26.67 11.97
CA GLN A 380 5.32 -27.57 12.79
C GLN A 380 6.15 -28.70 13.40
N LEU A 381 5.96 -28.89 14.71
CA LEU A 381 6.65 -29.94 15.46
C LEU A 381 5.79 -31.20 15.57
N VAL A 382 6.45 -32.34 15.63
CA VAL A 382 5.87 -33.64 15.91
C VAL A 382 6.62 -34.31 17.07
N LEU A 383 5.88 -35.00 17.93
CA LEU A 383 6.43 -35.89 18.94
C LEU A 383 6.51 -37.28 18.34
N THR A 384 7.69 -37.90 18.40
CA THR A 384 7.93 -39.22 17.83
C THR A 384 8.57 -40.18 18.83
N THR A 385 8.47 -41.49 18.61
CA THR A 385 9.22 -42.50 19.32
C THR A 385 10.68 -42.54 18.84
N ALA A 386 11.54 -43.35 19.49
CA ALA A 386 12.89 -43.61 19.03
C ALA A 386 12.93 -44.19 17.60
N ALA A 387 11.92 -44.99 17.23
CA ALA A 387 11.76 -45.59 15.88
C ALA A 387 11.05 -44.61 14.90
N GLU A 388 11.02 -43.29 15.16
CA GLU A 388 10.46 -42.24 14.30
C GLU A 388 8.93 -42.34 14.10
N THR A 389 8.19 -43.15 14.86
CA THR A 389 6.73 -43.21 14.77
C THR A 389 6.11 -41.97 15.36
N VAL A 390 5.26 -41.26 14.58
CA VAL A 390 4.60 -40.03 15.03
C VAL A 390 3.48 -40.34 16.02
N LEU A 391 3.61 -39.82 17.25
CA LEU A 391 2.62 -39.92 18.32
C LEU A 391 1.68 -38.73 18.38
N TRP A 392 2.21 -37.56 18.07
CA TRP A 392 1.45 -36.31 18.16
C TRP A 392 1.94 -35.28 17.14
N VAL A 393 1.00 -34.68 16.41
CA VAL A 393 1.22 -33.46 15.66
C VAL A 393 0.89 -32.32 16.65
N VAL A 394 1.89 -31.66 17.16
CA VAL A 394 1.80 -30.75 18.31
C VAL A 394 0.73 -29.67 18.10
N GLY A 395 -0.17 -29.55 19.06
CA GLY A 395 -1.30 -28.60 18.97
C GLY A 395 -2.47 -29.05 18.09
N HIS A 396 -2.37 -30.20 17.41
CA HIS A 396 -3.39 -30.64 16.44
C HIS A 396 -3.95 -32.02 16.77
N LYS A 397 -3.25 -33.11 16.40
CA LYS A 397 -3.82 -34.46 16.43
C LYS A 397 -2.88 -35.48 17.03
N PHE A 398 -3.43 -36.37 17.83
CA PHE A 398 -2.74 -37.55 18.39
C PHE A 398 -2.91 -38.78 17.51
N ALA A 399 -1.90 -39.67 17.50
CA ALA A 399 -1.99 -40.98 16.95
C ALA A 399 -2.92 -41.88 17.76
N TRP A 400 -3.61 -42.78 17.09
CA TRP A 400 -4.34 -43.85 17.73
C TRP A 400 -3.43 -45.06 17.84
N LEU A 401 -3.09 -45.46 19.08
CA LEU A 401 -2.36 -46.71 19.35
C LEU A 401 -3.35 -47.68 19.95
N ASP A 402 -3.52 -48.84 19.31
CA ASP A 402 -4.44 -49.87 19.79
C ASP A 402 -4.10 -50.29 21.23
N LYS A 403 -5.13 -50.54 22.01
CA LYS A 403 -4.99 -51.39 23.17
C LYS A 403 -4.64 -52.78 22.65
N SER A 404 -3.36 -53.18 22.75
CA SER A 404 -2.80 -54.39 22.22
C SER A 404 -3.78 -55.58 22.16
N SER A 405 -4.12 -56.03 20.94
CA SER A 405 -4.63 -57.36 20.69
C SER A 405 -3.44 -58.34 20.87
N GLY A 406 -3.53 -59.15 21.92
CA GLY A 406 -2.81 -60.36 22.22
C GLY A 406 -1.55 -60.70 21.42
N ALA A 407 -0.38 -60.47 21.99
CA ALA A 407 0.82 -61.30 21.90
C ALA A 407 1.79 -60.83 22.99
N ALA A 408 2.17 -61.75 23.84
CA ALA A 408 3.20 -61.67 24.89
C ALA A 408 2.90 -60.72 26.05
N GLU A 409 2.41 -61.29 27.14
CA GLU A 409 2.20 -60.66 28.47
C GLU A 409 3.53 -60.30 29.18
N ASP A 410 4.70 -60.45 28.57
CA ASP A 410 6.00 -60.32 29.24
C ASP A 410 6.86 -59.09 28.83
N GLN A 411 6.35 -58.15 28.07
CA GLN A 411 7.06 -56.89 27.86
C GLN A 411 6.38 -55.78 28.68
N GLU A 412 7.08 -55.27 29.70
CA GLU A 412 6.66 -54.11 30.50
C GLU A 412 6.37 -52.92 29.64
N CYS A 413 5.08 -52.67 29.31
CA CYS A 413 4.68 -51.47 28.58
C CYS A 413 4.56 -50.28 29.55
N GLN A 414 5.26 -49.22 29.27
CA GLN A 414 5.12 -47.98 30.05
C GLN A 414 3.89 -47.16 29.57
N ILE A 415 3.10 -46.67 30.52
CA ILE A 415 2.03 -45.73 30.22
C ILE A 415 2.59 -44.32 30.23
N ILE A 416 2.67 -43.74 29.08
CA ILE A 416 3.16 -42.36 28.89
C ILE A 416 1.94 -41.44 28.78
N VAL A 417 1.94 -40.33 29.50
CA VAL A 417 0.89 -39.34 29.57
C VAL A 417 1.43 -38.01 29.05
N VAL A 418 0.86 -37.52 27.97
CA VAL A 418 1.12 -36.16 27.49
C VAL A 418 0.16 -35.22 28.19
N ALA A 419 0.67 -34.21 28.85
CA ALA A 419 -0.10 -33.26 29.59
C ALA A 419 0.30 -31.81 29.29
N GLN A 420 -0.61 -30.87 29.60
CA GLN A 420 -0.40 -29.43 29.49
C GLN A 420 -0.56 -28.80 30.88
N ARG A 421 0.18 -27.74 31.19
CA ARG A 421 -0.08 -26.94 32.41
C ARG A 421 -1.42 -26.24 32.29
N LYS A 422 -2.15 -26.12 33.41
CA LYS A 422 -3.26 -25.18 33.52
C LYS A 422 -2.68 -23.76 33.45
N CYS A 423 -3.20 -22.91 32.53
CA CYS A 423 -2.94 -21.47 32.53
C CYS A 423 -3.70 -20.82 33.66
#